data_ecebf5020a0d1caeec030cf8f0e1ca56
#
_entry.id   ecebf5020a0d1caeec030cf8f0e1ca56
#
_cell.length_a   1.000
_cell.length_b   1.000
_cell.length_c   1.000
_cell.angle_alpha   90.00
_cell.angle_beta   90.00
_cell.angle_gamma   90.00
#
_symmetry.space_group_name_H-M   'P 1'
#
loop_
_entity.id
_entity.type
_entity.pdbx_description
1 polymer ?
#
loop_
_entity_poly.entity_id
_entity_poly.type
_entity_poly.pdbx_seq_one_letter_code
_entity_poly.pdbx_strand_id
1 'polypeptide(L)'
;VAKASQQLRSEDMIQISGTVAARLKTDTVDTTNADLPTGEIEVSADTLNVINKADVLPFQLDRALSNEDLRLKYRFLDLRRPAMARNMQIRHRVTKATRDYLDEHGFLEIETPILSKSTPEGARDFLVPSRLAPGKFYALPQAPQQYKQLLMVAGMERYFQIARCFRDEDLRADRQPEFTQVDIEASFITPEDIYNL
;
A
#
# COMPACT_ATOMS: atom_id res chain seq x y z
N VAL A 1 -2.41 7.12 -39.37
CA VAL A 1 -1.78 6.88 -38.06
C VAL A 1 -0.70 7.93 -37.77
N ALA A 2 0.33 8.11 -38.62
CA ALA A 2 1.48 8.99 -38.34
C ALA A 2 1.14 10.44 -37.99
N LYS A 3 0.15 11.08 -38.63
CA LYS A 3 -0.29 12.44 -38.27
C LYS A 3 -1.04 12.47 -36.92
N ALA A 4 -1.81 11.44 -36.60
CA ALA A 4 -2.54 11.37 -35.33
C ALA A 4 -1.59 11.11 -34.16
N SER A 5 -0.53 10.31 -34.34
CA SER A 5 0.45 10.02 -33.28
C SER A 5 1.22 11.25 -32.83
N GLN A 6 1.45 12.23 -33.71
CA GLN A 6 2.13 13.48 -33.37
C GLN A 6 1.34 14.39 -32.41
N GLN A 7 0.03 14.16 -32.25
CA GLN A 7 -0.84 14.91 -31.36
C GLN A 7 -1.04 14.25 -30.01
N LEU A 8 -0.46 13.06 -29.80
CA LEU A 8 -0.54 12.33 -28.56
C LEU A 8 0.37 12.94 -27.49
N ARG A 9 -0.09 12.86 -26.26
CA ARG A 9 0.67 13.21 -25.06
C ARG A 9 0.85 12.01 -24.16
N SER A 10 1.77 12.10 -23.24
CA SER A 10 1.89 11.10 -22.17
C SER A 10 0.56 10.96 -21.44
N GLU A 11 0.17 9.71 -21.15
CA GLU A 11 -1.07 9.32 -20.47
C GLU A 11 -2.36 9.46 -21.29
N ASP A 12 -2.31 9.86 -22.55
CA ASP A 12 -3.46 9.72 -23.43
C ASP A 12 -3.82 8.23 -23.57
N MET A 13 -5.10 7.92 -23.42
CA MET A 13 -5.60 6.56 -23.64
C MET A 13 -5.94 6.38 -25.11
N ILE A 14 -5.31 5.41 -25.75
CA ILE A 14 -5.48 5.13 -27.17
C ILE A 14 -5.86 3.68 -27.41
N GLN A 15 -6.55 3.46 -28.49
CA GLN A 15 -6.79 2.12 -29.07
C GLN A 15 -6.06 2.04 -30.40
N ILE A 16 -5.30 0.96 -30.59
CA ILE A 16 -4.59 0.69 -31.84
C ILE A 16 -5.10 -0.65 -32.38
N SER A 17 -5.39 -0.69 -33.67
CA SER A 17 -5.59 -1.93 -34.43
C SER A 17 -4.50 -2.03 -35.48
N GLY A 18 -3.98 -3.25 -35.68
CA GLY A 18 -2.89 -3.47 -36.62
C GLY A 18 -2.40 -4.91 -36.59
N THR A 19 -1.35 -5.18 -37.31
CA THR A 19 -0.72 -6.50 -37.42
C THR A 19 0.50 -6.60 -36.52
N VAL A 20 0.57 -7.69 -35.75
CA VAL A 20 1.74 -8.00 -34.95
C VAL A 20 2.86 -8.55 -35.85
N ALA A 21 4.04 -7.97 -35.75
CA ALA A 21 5.24 -8.38 -36.49
C ALA A 21 6.42 -8.59 -35.54
N ALA A 22 7.34 -9.46 -35.90
CA ALA A 22 8.61 -9.58 -35.21
C ALA A 22 9.45 -8.32 -35.47
N ARG A 23 10.11 -7.82 -34.43
CA ARG A 23 11.11 -6.75 -34.60
C ARG A 23 12.33 -7.26 -35.35
N LEU A 24 12.90 -6.40 -36.17
CA LEU A 24 14.01 -6.78 -37.02
C LEU A 24 15.24 -7.09 -36.14
N LYS A 25 15.79 -8.29 -36.33
CA LYS A 25 17.04 -8.72 -35.73
C LYS A 25 17.90 -9.40 -36.79
N THR A 26 18.98 -8.71 -37.17
CA THR A 26 19.98 -9.17 -38.11
C THR A 26 21.38 -8.98 -37.48
N ASP A 27 22.42 -9.47 -38.12
CA ASP A 27 23.80 -9.30 -37.66
C ASP A 27 24.23 -7.82 -37.57
N THR A 28 23.54 -6.92 -38.28
CA THR A 28 23.86 -5.50 -38.35
C THR A 28 22.81 -4.58 -37.73
N VAL A 29 21.58 -5.04 -37.54
CA VAL A 29 20.47 -4.25 -37.02
C VAL A 29 19.69 -5.07 -36.02
N ASP A 30 19.58 -4.55 -34.80
CA ASP A 30 18.71 -5.11 -33.74
C ASP A 30 17.76 -4.02 -33.27
N THR A 31 16.46 -4.19 -33.56
CA THR A 31 15.39 -3.30 -33.12
C THR A 31 14.61 -3.85 -31.93
N THR A 32 15.06 -4.98 -31.36
CA THR A 32 14.43 -5.53 -30.15
C THR A 32 14.63 -4.61 -28.96
N ASN A 33 13.68 -4.63 -28.02
CA ASN A 33 13.74 -3.82 -26.82
C ASN A 33 13.72 -4.73 -25.59
N ALA A 34 14.88 -4.96 -24.98
CA ALA A 34 15.03 -5.82 -23.82
C ALA A 34 14.35 -5.28 -22.54
N ASP A 35 13.97 -4.01 -22.50
CA ASP A 35 13.28 -3.39 -21.37
C ASP A 35 11.77 -3.70 -21.35
N LEU A 36 11.25 -4.30 -22.42
CA LEU A 36 9.84 -4.65 -22.53
C LEU A 36 9.66 -6.17 -22.53
N PRO A 37 8.68 -6.71 -21.76
CA PRO A 37 8.37 -8.15 -21.80
C PRO A 37 7.99 -8.68 -23.18
N THR A 38 7.50 -7.80 -24.07
CA THR A 38 7.13 -8.09 -25.46
C THR A 38 8.06 -7.41 -26.45
N GLY A 39 9.28 -7.16 -26.07
CA GLY A 39 10.22 -6.34 -26.85
C GLY A 39 10.75 -6.98 -28.14
N GLU A 40 10.45 -8.26 -28.40
CA GLU A 40 10.78 -8.97 -29.64
C GLU A 40 9.74 -8.74 -30.74
N ILE A 41 8.58 -8.17 -30.40
CA ILE A 41 7.49 -7.91 -31.35
C ILE A 41 7.10 -6.43 -31.34
N GLU A 42 6.43 -6.01 -32.41
CA GLU A 42 5.81 -4.70 -32.55
C GLU A 42 4.46 -4.80 -33.25
N VAL A 43 3.67 -3.76 -33.13
CA VAL A 43 2.39 -3.65 -33.84
C VAL A 43 2.52 -2.65 -34.97
N SER A 44 2.43 -3.11 -36.21
CA SER A 44 2.24 -2.25 -37.37
C SER A 44 0.81 -1.71 -37.35
N ALA A 45 0.67 -0.45 -36.95
CA ALA A 45 -0.62 0.15 -36.66
C ALA A 45 -1.36 0.60 -37.95
N ASP A 46 -2.53 0.04 -38.21
CA ASP A 46 -3.40 0.44 -39.31
C ASP A 46 -4.33 1.60 -38.88
N THR A 47 -4.86 1.52 -37.66
CA THR A 47 -5.74 2.54 -37.12
C THR A 47 -5.28 2.97 -35.72
N LEU A 48 -5.51 4.25 -35.39
CA LEU A 48 -5.30 4.82 -34.07
C LEU A 48 -6.54 5.64 -33.70
N ASN A 49 -7.17 5.28 -32.60
CA ASN A 49 -8.30 5.99 -32.04
C ASN A 49 -7.93 6.52 -30.64
N VAL A 50 -8.15 7.81 -30.38
CA VAL A 50 -7.95 8.42 -29.08
C VAL A 50 -9.25 8.22 -28.28
N ILE A 51 -9.19 7.40 -27.23
CA ILE A 51 -10.32 7.10 -26.35
C ILE A 51 -10.51 8.27 -25.37
N ASN A 52 -9.39 8.72 -24.76
CA ASN A 52 -9.42 9.83 -23.82
C ASN A 52 -8.10 10.58 -23.85
N LYS A 53 -8.16 11.91 -23.70
CA LYS A 53 -7.00 12.78 -23.57
C LYS A 53 -6.70 13.04 -22.11
N ALA A 54 -5.42 13.01 -21.75
CA ALA A 54 -4.95 13.36 -20.42
C ALA A 54 -4.62 14.85 -20.33
N ASP A 55 -4.80 15.41 -19.13
CA ASP A 55 -4.23 16.70 -18.78
C ASP A 55 -2.70 16.60 -18.64
N VAL A 56 -2.04 17.75 -18.66
CA VAL A 56 -0.59 17.81 -18.47
C VAL A 56 -0.23 17.30 -17.07
N LEU A 57 0.63 16.28 -17.03
CA LEU A 57 1.09 15.74 -15.76
C LEU A 57 1.94 16.75 -14.98
N PRO A 58 1.77 16.85 -13.65
CA PRO A 58 2.58 17.73 -12.80
C PRO A 58 4.06 17.28 -12.74
N PHE A 59 4.35 16.02 -13.01
CA PHE A 59 5.68 15.42 -13.14
C PHE A 59 5.64 14.17 -13.99
N GLN A 60 6.79 13.76 -14.52
CA GLN A 60 6.93 12.55 -15.32
C GLN A 60 7.11 11.31 -14.43
N LEU A 61 6.43 10.22 -14.78
CA LEU A 61 6.41 8.98 -13.98
C LEU A 61 7.64 8.10 -14.22
N ASP A 62 8.25 8.19 -15.39
CA ASP A 62 9.34 7.35 -15.92
C ASP A 62 10.72 7.96 -15.79
N ARG A 63 10.85 9.21 -15.31
CA ARG A 63 12.10 9.94 -15.19
C ARG A 63 12.55 10.12 -13.74
N ALA A 64 13.63 10.88 -13.56
CA ALA A 64 14.16 11.22 -12.23
C ALA A 64 13.08 11.73 -11.27
N LEU A 65 13.28 11.47 -9.97
CA LEU A 65 12.34 11.88 -8.94
C LEU A 65 12.15 13.39 -8.95
N SER A 66 10.92 13.81 -8.99
CA SER A 66 10.51 15.20 -8.79
C SER A 66 10.63 15.60 -7.32
N ASN A 67 10.43 16.88 -7.02
CA ASN A 67 10.37 17.41 -5.66
C ASN A 67 9.37 16.60 -4.80
N GLU A 68 9.73 16.35 -3.55
CA GLU A 68 8.94 15.51 -2.63
C GLU A 68 7.55 16.12 -2.34
N ASP A 69 7.46 17.43 -2.12
CA ASP A 69 6.19 18.11 -1.87
C ASP A 69 5.21 17.93 -3.03
N LEU A 70 5.72 18.02 -4.26
CA LEU A 70 4.92 17.82 -5.47
C LEU A 70 4.44 16.35 -5.58
N ARG A 71 5.30 15.40 -5.24
CA ARG A 71 4.96 13.96 -5.22
C ARG A 71 3.95 13.64 -4.13
N LEU A 72 4.06 14.25 -2.96
CA LEU A 72 3.09 14.10 -1.87
C LEU A 72 1.75 14.72 -2.22
N LYS A 73 1.75 15.90 -2.86
CA LYS A 73 0.52 16.55 -3.34
C LYS A 73 -0.24 15.70 -4.36
N TYR A 74 0.48 15.07 -5.27
CA TYR A 74 -0.09 14.19 -6.31
C TYR A 74 0.27 12.72 -6.04
N ARG A 75 0.08 12.26 -4.81
CA ARG A 75 0.51 10.95 -4.34
C ARG A 75 -0.05 9.80 -5.18
N PHE A 76 -1.26 9.93 -5.67
CA PHE A 76 -1.91 8.95 -6.56
C PHE A 76 -1.13 8.74 -7.88
N LEU A 77 -0.47 9.76 -8.39
CA LEU A 77 0.44 9.61 -9.55
C LEU A 77 1.78 9.01 -9.14
N ASP A 78 2.36 9.44 -8.02
CA ASP A 78 3.64 8.91 -7.54
C ASP A 78 3.54 7.39 -7.23
N LEU A 79 2.40 6.90 -6.74
CA LEU A 79 2.14 5.48 -6.52
C LEU A 79 2.18 4.63 -7.81
N ARG A 80 2.03 5.23 -8.98
CA ARG A 80 2.16 4.54 -10.27
C ARG A 80 3.60 4.24 -10.67
N ARG A 81 4.59 4.85 -10.01
CA ARG A 81 6.01 4.52 -10.23
C ARG A 81 6.28 3.06 -9.83
N PRO A 82 7.07 2.32 -10.62
CA PRO A 82 7.31 0.89 -10.36
C PRO A 82 7.84 0.61 -8.95
N ALA A 83 8.72 1.45 -8.41
CA ALA A 83 9.26 1.29 -7.06
C ALA A 83 8.17 1.46 -5.99
N MET A 84 7.27 2.44 -6.14
CA MET A 84 6.17 2.69 -5.20
C MET A 84 5.10 1.61 -5.29
N ALA A 85 4.73 1.22 -6.52
CA ALA A 85 3.80 0.12 -6.76
C ALA A 85 4.32 -1.19 -6.14
N ARG A 86 5.63 -1.48 -6.30
CA ARG A 86 6.27 -2.64 -5.68
C ARG A 86 6.21 -2.60 -4.16
N ASN A 87 6.41 -1.44 -3.52
CA ASN A 87 6.30 -1.30 -2.07
C ASN A 87 4.89 -1.66 -1.58
N MET A 88 3.85 -1.24 -2.30
CA MET A 88 2.46 -1.62 -1.97
C MET A 88 2.22 -3.12 -2.13
N GLN A 89 2.77 -3.72 -3.20
CA GLN A 89 2.69 -5.17 -3.41
C GLN A 89 3.44 -5.95 -2.32
N ILE A 90 4.63 -5.50 -1.91
CA ILE A 90 5.39 -6.13 -0.82
C ILE A 90 4.59 -6.05 0.48
N ARG A 91 4.07 -4.88 0.82
CA ARG A 91 3.23 -4.72 2.01
C ARG A 91 2.04 -5.69 2.00
N HIS A 92 1.33 -5.79 0.88
CA HIS A 92 0.23 -6.74 0.72
C HIS A 92 0.68 -8.19 0.96
N ARG A 93 1.80 -8.61 0.33
CA ARG A 93 2.33 -9.97 0.48
C ARG A 93 2.76 -10.28 1.90
N VAL A 94 3.43 -9.33 2.57
CA VAL A 94 3.83 -9.48 3.98
C VAL A 94 2.61 -9.67 4.87
N THR A 95 1.59 -8.79 4.72
CA THR A 95 0.35 -8.88 5.50
C THR A 95 -0.36 -10.22 5.26
N LYS A 96 -0.44 -10.66 4.00
CA LYS A 96 -1.04 -11.96 3.67
C LYS A 96 -0.26 -13.13 4.29
N ALA A 97 1.06 -13.15 4.12
CA ALA A 97 1.89 -14.20 4.68
C ALA A 97 1.80 -14.28 6.22
N THR A 98 1.73 -13.12 6.89
CA THR A 98 1.52 -13.05 8.34
C THR A 98 0.18 -13.67 8.74
N ARG A 99 -0.89 -13.39 8.02
CA ARG A 99 -2.20 -13.98 8.28
C ARG A 99 -2.20 -15.49 8.09
N ASP A 100 -1.70 -15.94 6.94
CA ASP A 100 -1.65 -17.36 6.61
C ASP A 100 -0.83 -18.13 7.68
N TYR A 101 0.33 -17.60 8.05
CA TYR A 101 1.22 -18.22 9.05
C TYR A 101 0.58 -18.29 10.44
N LEU A 102 -0.01 -17.21 10.93
CA LEU A 102 -0.60 -17.16 12.27
C LEU A 102 -1.87 -18.02 12.35
N ASP A 103 -2.68 -18.04 11.28
CA ASP A 103 -3.85 -18.93 11.17
C ASP A 103 -3.43 -20.41 11.23
N GLU A 104 -2.41 -20.82 10.48
CA GLU A 104 -1.84 -22.18 10.53
C GLU A 104 -1.32 -22.57 11.91
N HIS A 105 -0.92 -21.58 12.75
CA HIS A 105 -0.49 -21.77 14.12
C HIS A 105 -1.62 -21.63 15.16
N GLY A 106 -2.86 -21.56 14.69
CA GLY A 106 -4.06 -21.53 15.52
C GLY A 106 -4.35 -20.18 16.19
N PHE A 107 -3.79 -19.09 15.66
CA PHE A 107 -4.14 -17.74 16.09
C PHE A 107 -5.39 -17.24 15.36
N LEU A 108 -6.29 -16.60 16.10
CA LEU A 108 -7.50 -15.97 15.56
C LEU A 108 -7.26 -14.50 15.28
N GLU A 109 -7.53 -14.05 14.05
CA GLU A 109 -7.56 -12.61 13.74
C GLU A 109 -8.85 -12.00 14.26
N ILE A 110 -8.75 -11.09 15.23
CA ILE A 110 -9.91 -10.43 15.84
C ILE A 110 -9.72 -8.92 15.77
N GLU A 111 -10.64 -8.24 15.07
CA GLU A 111 -10.66 -6.77 15.04
C GLU A 111 -11.20 -6.21 16.36
N THR A 112 -10.50 -5.20 16.87
CA THR A 112 -10.89 -4.47 18.08
C THR A 112 -11.39 -3.07 17.76
N PRO A 113 -12.22 -2.45 18.61
CA PRO A 113 -12.73 -1.11 18.38
C PRO A 113 -11.63 -0.05 18.24
N ILE A 114 -11.77 0.82 17.22
CA ILE A 114 -10.89 2.00 17.04
C ILE A 114 -11.40 3.19 17.87
N LEU A 115 -12.71 3.39 17.98
CA LEU A 115 -13.28 4.40 18.88
C LEU A 115 -13.37 3.83 20.30
N SER A 116 -12.42 4.21 21.15
CA SER A 116 -12.23 3.65 22.48
C SER A 116 -12.21 4.75 23.56
N LYS A 117 -11.90 4.35 24.77
CA LYS A 117 -11.53 5.26 25.86
C LYS A 117 -10.03 5.52 25.82
N SER A 118 -9.62 6.67 26.35
CA SER A 118 -8.22 6.94 26.65
C SER A 118 -7.67 5.87 27.60
N THR A 119 -6.47 5.37 27.29
CA THR A 119 -5.76 4.38 28.09
C THR A 119 -4.36 4.87 28.44
N PRO A 120 -3.82 4.53 29.60
CA PRO A 120 -2.51 5.03 30.05
C PRO A 120 -1.36 4.24 29.39
N GLU A 121 -1.25 4.28 28.06
CA GLU A 121 -0.25 3.50 27.31
C GLU A 121 1.06 4.27 27.02
N GLY A 122 1.23 5.48 27.58
CA GLY A 122 2.50 6.21 27.58
C GLY A 122 2.64 7.30 26.53
N ALA A 123 1.96 7.23 25.40
CA ALA A 123 1.88 8.32 24.43
C ALA A 123 0.66 9.23 24.68
N ARG A 124 0.57 10.36 23.99
CA ARG A 124 -0.67 11.14 23.95
C ARG A 124 -1.65 10.52 22.97
N ASP A 125 -2.94 10.57 23.34
CA ASP A 125 -4.02 10.06 22.50
C ASP A 125 -4.48 11.11 21.50
N PHE A 126 -4.84 10.68 20.29
CA PHE A 126 -5.70 11.47 19.42
C PHE A 126 -7.14 11.37 19.91
N LEU A 127 -7.78 12.51 20.14
CA LEU A 127 -9.14 12.57 20.67
C LEU A 127 -10.15 12.88 19.57
N VAL A 128 -11.29 12.17 19.61
CA VAL A 128 -12.42 12.40 18.71
C VAL A 128 -13.60 12.89 19.54
N PRO A 129 -14.10 14.12 19.34
CA PRO A 129 -15.25 14.65 20.08
C PRO A 129 -16.51 13.79 19.88
N SER A 130 -17.22 13.50 20.98
CA SER A 130 -18.49 12.80 20.90
C SER A 130 -19.62 13.77 20.58
N ARG A 131 -20.31 13.56 19.46
CA ARG A 131 -21.51 14.35 19.12
C ARG A 131 -22.71 14.04 20.04
N LEU A 132 -22.79 12.80 20.52
CA LEU A 132 -23.92 12.34 21.33
C LEU A 132 -23.77 12.70 22.82
N ALA A 133 -22.57 12.97 23.29
CA ALA A 133 -22.27 13.32 24.69
C ALA A 133 -21.36 14.55 24.73
N PRO A 134 -21.94 15.76 24.81
CA PRO A 134 -21.17 17.01 24.87
C PRO A 134 -20.11 17.01 25.98
N GLY A 135 -18.91 17.46 25.67
CA GLY A 135 -17.79 17.47 26.59
C GLY A 135 -17.08 16.14 26.81
N LYS A 136 -17.52 15.07 26.12
CA LYS A 136 -16.84 13.76 26.12
C LYS A 136 -16.14 13.49 24.81
N PHE A 137 -15.15 12.62 24.86
CA PHE A 137 -14.30 12.26 23.73
C PHE A 137 -14.10 10.75 23.66
N TYR A 138 -13.97 10.24 22.46
CA TYR A 138 -13.31 8.96 22.19
C TYR A 138 -11.81 9.21 22.04
N ALA A 139 -11.01 8.18 22.30
CA ALA A 139 -9.59 8.15 21.97
C ALA A 139 -9.31 7.12 20.87
N LEU A 140 -8.42 7.45 19.96
CA LEU A 140 -7.91 6.47 19.00
C LEU A 140 -6.85 5.60 19.69
N PRO A 141 -6.81 4.27 19.44
CA PRO A 141 -5.97 3.36 20.20
C PRO A 141 -4.49 3.53 19.85
N GLN A 142 -3.66 3.58 20.86
CA GLN A 142 -2.20 3.52 20.73
C GLN A 142 -1.71 2.10 20.39
N ALA A 143 -2.42 1.11 20.90
CA ALA A 143 -2.35 -0.31 20.63
C ALA A 143 -3.65 -0.97 21.14
N PRO A 144 -4.04 -2.18 20.71
CA PRO A 144 -5.22 -2.87 21.22
C PRO A 144 -4.99 -3.56 22.58
N GLN A 145 -4.11 -3.03 23.44
CA GLN A 145 -3.59 -3.70 24.62
C GLN A 145 -4.66 -4.18 25.60
N GLN A 146 -5.62 -3.33 25.94
CA GLN A 146 -6.71 -3.72 26.86
C GLN A 146 -7.65 -4.75 26.24
N TYR A 147 -7.96 -4.59 24.96
CA TYR A 147 -8.84 -5.50 24.26
C TYR A 147 -8.27 -6.90 24.12
N LYS A 148 -6.99 -7.03 23.74
CA LYS A 148 -6.36 -8.35 23.63
C LYS A 148 -6.27 -9.06 24.98
N GLN A 149 -6.03 -8.34 26.09
CA GLN A 149 -6.09 -8.93 27.44
C GLN A 149 -7.50 -9.42 27.77
N LEU A 150 -8.54 -8.65 27.44
CA LEU A 150 -9.92 -9.07 27.62
C LEU A 150 -10.27 -10.30 26.76
N LEU A 151 -9.72 -10.41 25.57
CA LEU A 151 -9.87 -11.58 24.72
C LEU A 151 -9.23 -12.83 25.34
N MET A 152 -8.08 -12.69 26.00
CA MET A 152 -7.47 -13.80 26.76
C MET A 152 -8.40 -14.24 27.89
N VAL A 153 -8.96 -13.31 28.67
CA VAL A 153 -9.95 -13.61 29.72
C VAL A 153 -11.21 -14.26 29.14
N ALA A 154 -11.59 -13.88 27.92
CA ALA A 154 -12.73 -14.49 27.21
C ALA A 154 -12.43 -15.87 26.61
N GLY A 155 -11.23 -16.41 26.81
CA GLY A 155 -10.86 -17.74 26.33
C GLY A 155 -10.37 -17.79 24.88
N MET A 156 -10.07 -16.63 24.27
CA MET A 156 -9.44 -16.55 22.95
C MET A 156 -7.91 -16.71 23.10
N GLU A 157 -7.46 -17.89 23.42
CA GLU A 157 -6.09 -18.19 23.89
C GLU A 157 -4.98 -17.76 22.95
N ARG A 158 -5.26 -17.62 21.67
CA ARG A 158 -4.31 -17.17 20.63
C ARG A 158 -4.97 -16.12 19.74
N TYR A 159 -4.55 -14.91 19.90
CA TYR A 159 -5.08 -13.75 19.17
C TYR A 159 -3.99 -13.10 18.34
N PHE A 160 -4.36 -12.58 17.18
CA PHE A 160 -3.59 -11.57 16.49
C PHE A 160 -4.50 -10.55 15.79
N GLN A 161 -3.91 -9.43 15.42
CA GLN A 161 -4.54 -8.40 14.61
C GLN A 161 -3.51 -7.63 13.80
N ILE A 162 -3.84 -7.31 12.55
CA ILE A 162 -3.12 -6.29 11.79
C ILE A 162 -3.71 -4.93 12.20
N ALA A 163 -3.27 -4.42 13.34
CA ALA A 163 -3.87 -3.31 14.04
C ALA A 163 -3.43 -1.94 13.51
N ARG A 164 -4.39 -1.04 13.34
CA ARG A 164 -4.11 0.36 13.11
C ARG A 164 -3.92 1.06 14.46
N CYS A 165 -2.76 1.72 14.64
CA CYS A 165 -2.36 2.36 15.89
C CYS A 165 -2.07 3.84 15.65
N PHE A 166 -2.32 4.65 16.69
CA PHE A 166 -2.25 6.10 16.65
C PHE A 166 -1.50 6.63 17.88
N ARG A 167 -0.51 7.50 17.69
CA ARG A 167 0.23 8.13 18.79
C ARG A 167 0.50 9.57 18.45
N ASP A 168 0.02 10.49 19.28
CA ASP A 168 0.29 11.93 19.16
C ASP A 168 1.63 12.26 19.82
N GLU A 169 2.69 11.90 19.12
CA GLU A 169 4.08 12.11 19.55
C GLU A 169 4.85 12.93 18.51
N ASP A 170 6.02 13.43 18.91
CA ASP A 170 6.92 14.12 18.00
C ASP A 170 7.39 13.20 16.88
N LEU A 171 7.25 13.68 15.64
CA LEU A 171 7.65 12.95 14.45
C LEU A 171 9.17 12.78 14.41
N ARG A 172 9.61 11.59 14.00
CA ARG A 172 10.99 11.26 13.70
C ARG A 172 11.07 10.56 12.35
N ALA A 173 12.26 10.37 11.82
CA ALA A 173 12.46 9.73 10.51
C ALA A 173 11.83 8.34 10.41
N ASP A 174 11.73 7.61 11.51
CA ASP A 174 11.21 6.25 11.64
C ASP A 174 9.86 6.15 12.37
N ARG A 175 9.25 7.29 12.75
CA ARG A 175 7.99 7.34 13.51
C ARG A 175 6.92 8.10 12.76
N GLN A 176 5.75 7.47 12.67
CA GLN A 176 4.54 8.05 12.10
C GLN A 176 3.46 8.14 13.18
N PRO A 177 2.60 9.19 13.16
CA PRO A 177 1.50 9.34 14.12
C PRO A 177 0.43 8.26 13.95
N GLU A 178 0.36 7.69 12.77
CA GLU A 178 -0.52 6.58 12.38
C GLU A 178 0.31 5.48 11.73
N PHE A 179 0.25 4.28 12.26
CA PHE A 179 1.02 3.14 11.78
C PHE A 179 0.28 1.82 11.97
N THR A 180 0.81 0.75 11.40
CA THR A 180 0.23 -0.59 11.51
C THR A 180 1.15 -1.48 12.32
N GLN A 181 0.58 -2.25 13.25
CA GLN A 181 1.28 -3.30 14.00
C GLN A 181 0.75 -4.67 13.58
N VAL A 182 1.63 -5.66 13.60
CA VAL A 182 1.22 -7.05 13.82
C VAL A 182 1.18 -7.21 15.32
N ASP A 183 -0.02 -7.26 15.88
CA ASP A 183 -0.25 -7.38 17.32
C ASP A 183 -0.62 -8.82 17.64
N ILE A 184 0.07 -9.44 18.61
CA ILE A 184 -0.08 -10.85 18.96
C ILE A 184 -0.26 -10.95 20.47
N GLU A 185 -1.15 -11.80 20.93
CA GLU A 185 -1.30 -12.15 22.35
C GLU A 185 -1.62 -13.64 22.47
N ALA A 186 -1.02 -14.30 23.45
CA ALA A 186 -1.32 -15.68 23.73
C ALA A 186 -1.30 -15.98 25.23
N SER A 187 -2.17 -16.90 25.67
CA SER A 187 -2.26 -17.38 27.04
C SER A 187 -1.41 -18.63 27.23
N PHE A 188 -0.98 -18.90 28.47
CA PHE A 188 -0.30 -20.13 28.89
C PHE A 188 1.01 -20.41 28.16
N ILE A 189 1.73 -19.37 27.75
CA ILE A 189 2.99 -19.47 27.01
C ILE A 189 4.16 -18.87 27.81
N THR A 190 5.36 -19.27 27.42
CA THR A 190 6.63 -18.69 27.87
C THR A 190 7.21 -17.76 26.80
N PRO A 191 8.23 -16.94 27.10
CA PRO A 191 8.93 -16.16 26.07
C PRO A 191 9.49 -17.02 24.94
N GLU A 192 9.95 -18.23 25.23
CA GLU A 192 10.49 -19.18 24.25
C GLU A 192 9.44 -19.59 23.20
N ASP A 193 8.18 -19.71 23.61
CA ASP A 193 7.09 -20.03 22.68
C ASP A 193 6.90 -18.92 21.63
N ILE A 194 7.09 -17.65 22.01
CA ILE A 194 7.06 -16.51 21.08
C ILE A 194 8.31 -16.48 20.19
N TYR A 195 9.48 -16.83 20.72
CA TYR A 195 10.71 -16.87 19.92
C TYR A 195 10.70 -18.01 18.88
N ASN A 196 9.93 -19.04 19.13
CA ASN A 196 9.77 -20.19 18.22
C ASN A 196 8.59 -20.03 17.24
N LEU A 197 7.75 -19.02 17.44
CA LEU A 197 6.68 -18.65 16.52
C LEU A 197 7.25 -17.94 15.31
#